data_e16e5bc4d29aae2426f15b63e3659a0a
#
_entry.id   e16e5bc4d29aae2426f15b63e3659a0a
#
_cell.length_a   1.000
_cell.length_b   1.000
_cell.length_c   1.000
_cell.angle_alpha   90.00
_cell.angle_beta   90.00
_cell.angle_gamma   90.00
#
_symmetry.space_group_name_H-M   'P 1'
#
loop_
_entity.id
_entity.type
_entity.pdbx_description
1 polymer ?
#
loop_
_entity_poly.entity_id
_entity_poly.type
_entity_poly.pdbx_seq_one_letter_code
_entity_poly.pdbx_strand_id
1 'polypeptide(L)'
;MYNPQLETFISVADAGSFNKAAEQLYITPPAVIKQINLLETSLGLELFVRTHRGLKLTASGKSLYKDAKYVIQYCKESVERAKRAMEEEQNVIRIGTSPMTPAQVLVELWPKIHEQCEDIKFQIIPFENTPENAREILKNLGQNIDIVAGIFDETMLQYRQCEGQELFKVPICCACSVHHRLAAKGSLKIEDLYGEKLLLMRPGWSHYVDMLREDLEENHPDITVVDFDFYNVDIFNRCENSDDLLMAIDNWKSVHPLLKILRVDWDCLLYTSPSPRDRSV
;
A
#
# COMPACT_ATOMS: atom_id res chain seq x y z
N MET A 1 25.53 6.91 5.19
CA MET A 1 25.35 5.62 5.86
C MET A 1 25.27 4.43 4.87
N TYR A 2 25.14 4.65 3.58
CA TYR A 2 25.15 3.64 2.51
C TYR A 2 26.17 4.03 1.43
N ASN A 3 26.48 3.07 0.53
CA ASN A 3 27.37 3.34 -0.59
C ASN A 3 26.68 4.29 -1.60
N PRO A 4 27.20 5.51 -1.85
CA PRO A 4 26.58 6.47 -2.77
C PRO A 4 26.39 5.93 -4.20
N GLN A 5 27.18 4.93 -4.60
CA GLN A 5 27.06 4.29 -5.92
C GLN A 5 25.73 3.57 -6.11
N LEU A 6 24.99 3.24 -5.02
CA LEU A 6 23.63 2.68 -5.10
C LEU A 6 22.64 3.67 -5.70
N GLU A 7 22.78 4.97 -5.45
CA GLU A 7 21.92 5.99 -6.09
C GLU A 7 22.18 6.05 -7.60
N THR A 8 23.46 6.01 -8.00
CA THR A 8 23.82 5.95 -9.42
C THR A 8 23.29 4.67 -10.07
N PHE A 9 23.39 3.54 -9.38
CA PHE A 9 22.87 2.26 -9.86
C PHE A 9 21.36 2.32 -10.10
N ILE A 10 20.59 2.85 -9.18
CA ILE A 10 19.12 3.02 -9.32
C ILE A 10 18.81 3.96 -10.48
N SER A 11 19.48 5.12 -10.56
CA SER A 11 19.26 6.09 -11.65
C SER A 11 19.55 5.46 -13.03
N VAL A 12 20.61 4.66 -13.16
CA VAL A 12 20.94 3.95 -14.41
C VAL A 12 19.89 2.89 -14.73
N ALA A 13 19.39 2.17 -13.74
CA ALA A 13 18.37 1.16 -13.91
C ALA A 13 17.03 1.77 -14.38
N ASP A 14 16.62 2.87 -13.77
CA ASP A 14 15.38 3.59 -14.12
C ASP A 14 15.47 4.25 -15.50
N ALA A 15 16.62 4.85 -15.83
CA ALA A 15 16.85 5.50 -17.13
C ALA A 15 17.07 4.51 -18.29
N GLY A 16 17.49 3.27 -18.02
CA GLY A 16 17.86 2.26 -19.03
C GLY A 16 19.06 2.67 -19.91
N SER A 17 19.81 3.70 -19.51
CA SER A 17 20.93 4.27 -20.28
C SER A 17 21.87 5.06 -19.39
N PHE A 18 23.18 4.84 -19.55
CA PHE A 18 24.19 5.63 -18.84
C PHE A 18 24.15 7.12 -19.16
N ASN A 19 23.85 7.48 -20.43
CA ASN A 19 23.78 8.87 -20.83
C ASN A 19 22.59 9.59 -20.20
N LYS A 20 21.40 8.98 -20.23
CA LYS A 20 20.21 9.55 -19.58
C LYS A 20 20.38 9.67 -18.06
N ALA A 21 20.96 8.66 -17.41
CA ALA A 21 21.26 8.74 -15.98
C ALA A 21 22.27 9.85 -15.66
N ALA A 22 23.27 10.05 -16.51
CA ALA A 22 24.25 11.12 -16.37
C ALA A 22 23.60 12.52 -16.43
N GLU A 23 22.64 12.71 -17.33
CA GLU A 23 21.85 13.94 -17.43
C GLU A 23 21.02 14.16 -16.14
N GLN A 24 20.35 13.14 -15.63
CA GLN A 24 19.55 13.20 -14.40
C GLN A 24 20.39 13.49 -13.15
N LEU A 25 21.60 12.93 -13.11
CA LEU A 25 22.52 13.10 -11.98
C LEU A 25 23.42 14.33 -12.11
N TYR A 26 23.33 15.10 -13.20
CA TYR A 26 24.18 16.25 -13.48
C TYR A 26 25.69 15.95 -13.47
N ILE A 27 26.08 14.75 -13.94
CA ILE A 27 27.47 14.31 -14.07
C ILE A 27 27.75 13.80 -15.48
N THR A 28 29.00 13.50 -15.79
CA THR A 28 29.39 13.00 -17.11
C THR A 28 29.12 11.48 -17.26
N PRO A 29 28.76 10.98 -18.48
CA PRO A 29 28.58 9.55 -18.69
C PRO A 29 29.80 8.68 -18.28
N PRO A 30 31.07 9.06 -18.53
CA PRO A 30 32.22 8.33 -18.00
C PRO A 30 32.23 8.23 -16.47
N ALA A 31 31.79 9.27 -15.76
CA ALA A 31 31.69 9.25 -14.30
C ALA A 31 30.64 8.24 -13.82
N VAL A 32 29.49 8.19 -14.47
CA VAL A 32 28.43 7.18 -14.19
C VAL A 32 28.99 5.76 -14.41
N ILE A 33 29.60 5.51 -15.56
CA ILE A 33 30.20 4.20 -15.89
C ILE A 33 31.24 3.80 -14.84
N LYS A 34 32.12 4.74 -14.45
CA LYS A 34 33.11 4.49 -13.40
C LYS A 34 32.47 4.11 -12.08
N GLN A 35 31.41 4.79 -11.65
CA GLN A 35 30.70 4.48 -10.40
C GLN A 35 30.04 3.09 -10.45
N ILE A 36 29.43 2.73 -11.57
CA ILE A 36 28.85 1.38 -11.74
C ILE A 36 29.93 0.30 -11.72
N ASN A 37 31.01 0.47 -12.44
CA ASN A 37 32.11 -0.49 -12.45
C ASN A 37 32.73 -0.68 -11.06
N LEU A 38 32.85 0.40 -10.27
CA LEU A 38 33.32 0.32 -8.88
C LEU A 38 32.34 -0.44 -8.00
N LEU A 39 31.05 -0.23 -8.17
CA LEU A 39 30.01 -0.97 -7.44
C LEU A 39 30.04 -2.45 -7.79
N GLU A 40 30.04 -2.78 -9.08
CA GLU A 40 30.12 -4.17 -9.58
C GLU A 40 31.38 -4.88 -9.09
N THR A 41 32.54 -4.19 -9.14
CA THR A 41 33.79 -4.72 -8.62
C THR A 41 33.75 -4.96 -7.12
N SER A 42 33.18 -4.03 -6.35
CA SER A 42 33.08 -4.15 -4.89
C SER A 42 32.16 -5.28 -4.44
N LEU A 43 31.15 -5.60 -5.24
CA LEU A 43 30.19 -6.66 -4.95
C LEU A 43 30.58 -8.00 -5.58
N GLY A 44 31.50 -8.01 -6.55
CA GLY A 44 31.81 -9.20 -7.33
C GLY A 44 30.67 -9.66 -8.23
N LEU A 45 29.79 -8.74 -8.66
CA LEU A 45 28.56 -9.03 -9.41
C LEU A 45 28.49 -8.14 -10.66
N GLU A 46 28.00 -8.70 -11.76
CA GLU A 46 27.56 -7.91 -12.90
C GLU A 46 26.07 -7.53 -12.67
N LEU A 47 25.77 -6.23 -12.67
CA LEU A 47 24.44 -5.68 -12.42
C LEU A 47 23.71 -5.32 -13.71
N PHE A 48 24.47 -5.02 -14.77
CA PHE A 48 23.92 -4.62 -16.07
C PHE A 48 24.45 -5.48 -17.21
N VAL A 49 23.59 -5.65 -18.22
CA VAL A 49 23.93 -6.25 -19.50
C VAL A 49 23.53 -5.31 -20.65
N ARG A 50 24.42 -5.13 -21.63
CA ARG A 50 24.10 -4.38 -22.85
C ARG A 50 23.33 -5.26 -23.83
N THR A 51 22.22 -4.78 -24.31
CA THR A 51 21.40 -5.44 -25.31
C THR A 51 21.21 -4.55 -26.54
N HIS A 52 20.72 -5.09 -27.65
CA HIS A 52 20.35 -4.31 -28.83
C HIS A 52 19.25 -3.27 -28.55
N ARG A 53 18.50 -3.40 -27.45
CA ARG A 53 17.44 -2.49 -27.01
C ARG A 53 17.88 -1.54 -25.90
N GLY A 54 19.18 -1.45 -25.61
CA GLY A 54 19.73 -0.62 -24.54
C GLY A 54 20.29 -1.43 -23.35
N LEU A 55 20.42 -0.77 -22.21
CA LEU A 55 20.95 -1.35 -20.98
C LEU A 55 19.83 -2.03 -20.19
N LYS A 56 20.07 -3.24 -19.66
CA LYS A 56 19.12 -4.00 -18.85
C LYS A 56 19.81 -4.54 -17.60
N LEU A 57 19.04 -4.67 -16.53
CA LEU A 57 19.48 -5.34 -15.32
C LEU A 57 19.65 -6.84 -15.56
N THR A 58 20.72 -7.41 -15.01
CA THR A 58 20.93 -8.85 -14.84
C THR A 58 19.95 -9.41 -13.79
N ALA A 59 19.95 -10.71 -13.54
CA ALA A 59 19.21 -11.31 -12.42
C ALA A 59 19.69 -10.74 -11.07
N SER A 60 21.03 -10.66 -10.87
CA SER A 60 21.64 -10.04 -9.69
C SER A 60 21.26 -8.56 -9.57
N GLY A 61 21.29 -7.81 -10.68
CA GLY A 61 20.90 -6.41 -10.72
C GLY A 61 19.43 -6.20 -10.34
N LYS A 62 18.51 -7.06 -10.78
CA LYS A 62 17.08 -6.98 -10.40
C LYS A 62 16.86 -7.22 -8.91
N SER A 63 17.55 -8.19 -8.34
CA SER A 63 17.50 -8.45 -6.90
C SER A 63 18.02 -7.23 -6.13
N LEU A 64 19.26 -6.80 -6.45
CA LEU A 64 19.88 -5.66 -5.77
C LEU A 64 19.06 -4.36 -5.93
N TYR A 65 18.38 -4.15 -7.05
CA TYR A 65 17.61 -2.93 -7.29
C TYR A 65 16.49 -2.71 -6.25
N LYS A 66 15.78 -3.76 -5.89
CA LYS A 66 14.76 -3.70 -4.85
C LYS A 66 15.39 -3.37 -3.49
N ASP A 67 16.43 -4.12 -3.13
CA ASP A 67 17.08 -3.97 -1.83
C ASP A 67 17.79 -2.61 -1.71
N ALA A 68 18.39 -2.11 -2.79
CA ALA A 68 19.06 -0.82 -2.81
C ALA A 68 18.14 0.35 -2.53
N LYS A 69 16.94 0.34 -3.14
CA LYS A 69 15.89 1.35 -2.84
C LYS A 69 15.53 1.34 -1.36
N TYR A 70 15.30 0.17 -0.81
CA TYR A 70 14.98 0.00 0.60
C TYR A 70 16.10 0.50 1.52
N VAL A 71 17.34 0.09 1.27
CA VAL A 71 18.51 0.50 2.08
C VAL A 71 18.71 2.01 2.08
N ILE A 72 18.59 2.65 0.92
CA ILE A 72 18.72 4.11 0.81
C ILE A 72 17.63 4.80 1.63
N GLN A 73 16.38 4.37 1.47
CA GLN A 73 15.25 4.93 2.20
C GLN A 73 15.41 4.73 3.71
N TYR A 74 15.73 3.53 4.15
CA TYR A 74 15.98 3.22 5.56
C TYR A 74 17.10 4.08 6.17
N CYS A 75 18.20 4.27 5.43
CA CYS A 75 19.30 5.12 5.90
C CYS A 75 18.88 6.59 6.02
N LYS A 76 18.11 7.12 5.06
CA LYS A 76 17.55 8.49 5.15
C LYS A 76 16.67 8.64 6.40
N GLU A 77 15.75 7.72 6.60
CA GLU A 77 14.86 7.71 7.75
C GLU A 77 15.61 7.55 9.08
N SER A 78 16.68 6.75 9.10
CA SER A 78 17.53 6.59 10.29
C SER A 78 18.20 7.92 10.70
N VAL A 79 18.67 8.70 9.72
CA VAL A 79 19.22 10.03 10.00
C VAL A 79 18.15 10.99 10.53
N GLU A 80 16.95 10.95 9.95
CA GLU A 80 15.84 11.78 10.45
C GLU A 80 15.39 11.36 11.85
N ARG A 81 15.42 10.06 12.18
CA ARG A 81 15.19 9.59 13.57
C ARG A 81 16.22 10.14 14.53
N ALA A 82 17.50 10.11 14.13
CA ALA A 82 18.60 10.62 14.97
C ALA A 82 18.48 12.15 15.20
N LYS A 83 18.09 12.92 14.17
CA LYS A 83 17.82 14.36 14.31
C LYS A 83 16.67 14.62 15.28
N ARG A 84 15.56 13.89 15.14
CA ARG A 84 14.39 14.02 16.03
C ARG A 84 14.70 13.67 17.48
N ALA A 85 15.57 12.70 17.73
CA ALA A 85 16.02 12.35 19.08
C ALA A 85 16.83 13.49 19.74
N MET A 86 17.40 14.39 18.95
CA MET A 86 18.07 15.60 19.45
C MET A 86 17.08 16.75 19.72
N GLU A 87 16.01 16.83 18.92
CA GLU A 87 14.93 17.77 19.13
C GLU A 87 13.95 17.08 20.07
N GLU A 88 13.91 17.42 21.34
CA GLU A 88 12.91 16.91 22.31
C GLU A 88 11.50 17.34 21.85
N GLU A 89 10.99 16.78 20.77
CA GLU A 89 9.59 16.88 20.35
C GLU A 89 8.74 15.97 21.25
N GLN A 90 8.59 16.38 22.49
CA GLN A 90 7.59 15.82 23.39
C GLN A 90 6.21 16.12 22.80
N ASN A 91 5.38 15.09 22.71
CA ASN A 91 3.96 15.14 22.37
C ASN A 91 3.58 15.28 20.87
N VAL A 92 4.39 14.81 19.93
CA VAL A 92 3.98 14.70 18.52
C VAL A 92 3.61 13.26 18.19
N ILE A 93 2.37 13.03 17.71
CA ILE A 93 1.91 11.75 17.15
C ILE A 93 1.97 11.82 15.63
N ARG A 94 2.73 10.93 15.00
CA ARG A 94 2.91 10.85 13.55
C ARG A 94 1.93 9.85 12.96
N ILE A 95 1.04 10.35 12.11
CA ILE A 95 -0.02 9.59 11.47
C ILE A 95 0.41 9.26 10.05
N GLY A 96 0.63 7.97 9.77
CA GLY A 96 0.90 7.49 8.42
C GLY A 96 -0.34 7.57 7.53
N THR A 97 -0.17 8.08 6.30
CA THR A 97 -1.25 8.15 5.32
C THR A 97 -0.80 7.68 3.94
N SER A 98 -1.71 7.01 3.26
CA SER A 98 -1.62 6.62 1.86
C SER A 98 -3.03 6.64 1.25
N PRO A 99 -3.20 6.52 -0.08
CA PRO A 99 -4.52 6.39 -0.68
C PRO A 99 -5.37 5.26 -0.08
N MET A 100 -4.75 4.14 0.35
CA MET A 100 -5.46 3.00 0.94
C MET A 100 -5.69 3.13 2.45
N THR A 101 -4.97 4.03 3.11
CA THR A 101 -5.06 4.31 4.54
C THR A 101 -5.19 5.82 4.76
N PRO A 102 -6.31 6.42 4.32
CA PRO A 102 -6.50 7.86 4.43
C PRO A 102 -6.61 8.27 5.90
N ALA A 103 -5.83 9.30 6.29
CA ALA A 103 -5.86 9.83 7.65
C ALA A 103 -7.16 10.60 7.97
N GLN A 104 -8.10 10.73 7.04
CA GLN A 104 -9.31 11.53 7.16
C GLN A 104 -10.10 11.24 8.44
N VAL A 105 -10.26 9.97 8.80
CA VAL A 105 -10.95 9.56 10.04
C VAL A 105 -10.33 10.17 11.29
N LEU A 106 -9.00 10.17 11.37
CA LEU A 106 -8.27 10.73 12.50
C LEU A 106 -8.33 12.26 12.48
N VAL A 107 -8.27 12.87 11.30
CA VAL A 107 -8.39 14.32 11.13
C VAL A 107 -9.78 14.81 11.60
N GLU A 108 -10.84 14.07 11.33
CA GLU A 108 -12.20 14.38 11.79
C GLU A 108 -12.37 14.25 13.32
N LEU A 109 -11.61 13.37 13.95
CA LEU A 109 -11.60 13.24 15.41
C LEU A 109 -10.73 14.28 16.11
N TRP A 110 -9.87 14.98 15.38
CA TRP A 110 -8.91 15.93 15.90
C TRP A 110 -9.47 16.98 16.84
N PRO A 111 -10.56 17.72 16.53
CA PRO A 111 -11.08 18.73 17.43
C PRO A 111 -11.41 18.17 18.82
N LYS A 112 -12.00 16.97 18.87
CA LYS A 112 -12.35 16.28 20.12
C LYS A 112 -11.12 15.83 20.91
N ILE A 113 -10.08 15.39 20.21
CA ILE A 113 -8.83 14.99 20.86
C ILE A 113 -8.12 16.22 21.42
N HIS A 114 -8.07 17.30 20.67
CA HIS A 114 -7.42 18.53 21.10
C HIS A 114 -8.10 19.19 22.32
N GLU A 115 -9.42 19.12 22.43
CA GLU A 115 -10.16 19.56 23.62
C GLU A 115 -9.76 18.82 24.90
N GLN A 116 -9.33 17.56 24.79
CA GLN A 116 -8.93 16.71 25.93
C GLN A 116 -7.42 16.69 26.17
N CYS A 117 -6.64 16.95 25.14
CA CYS A 117 -5.18 16.82 25.14
C CYS A 117 -4.57 17.97 24.34
N GLU A 118 -4.58 19.18 24.90
CA GLU A 118 -4.11 20.42 24.22
C GLU A 118 -2.64 20.38 23.82
N ASP A 119 -1.81 19.66 24.56
CA ASP A 119 -0.36 19.56 24.33
C ASP A 119 0.01 18.57 23.21
N ILE A 120 -0.93 17.74 22.74
CA ILE A 120 -0.64 16.76 21.68
C ILE A 120 -0.70 17.44 20.32
N LYS A 121 0.38 17.28 19.56
CA LYS A 121 0.48 17.69 18.16
C LYS A 121 0.40 16.46 17.26
N PHE A 122 -0.15 16.63 16.07
CA PHE A 122 -0.18 15.59 15.06
C PHE A 122 0.61 16.00 13.82
N GLN A 123 1.29 15.04 13.24
CA GLN A 123 2.00 15.20 11.99
C GLN A 123 1.54 14.12 11.02
N ILE A 124 1.10 14.52 9.83
CA ILE A 124 0.72 13.57 8.78
C ILE A 124 1.96 13.22 7.98
N ILE A 125 2.28 11.92 7.91
CA ILE A 125 3.43 11.38 7.20
C ILE A 125 2.93 10.57 6.00
N PRO A 126 3.06 11.05 4.77
CA PRO A 126 2.69 10.29 3.59
C PRO A 126 3.68 9.15 3.37
N PHE A 127 3.16 8.00 2.92
CA PHE A 127 3.98 6.87 2.50
C PHE A 127 3.45 6.23 1.22
N GLU A 128 4.36 5.63 0.46
CA GLU A 128 4.01 4.87 -0.73
C GLU A 128 3.43 3.51 -0.33
N ASN A 129 2.23 3.20 -0.83
CA ASN A 129 1.52 1.97 -0.50
C ASN A 129 1.99 0.82 -1.40
N THR A 130 3.17 0.29 -1.13
CA THR A 130 3.67 -0.97 -1.71
C THR A 130 3.62 -2.09 -0.67
N PRO A 131 3.60 -3.38 -1.07
CA PRO A 131 3.60 -4.49 -0.13
C PRO A 131 4.75 -4.45 0.86
N GLU A 132 5.94 -4.07 0.38
CA GLU A 132 7.16 -3.96 1.17
C GLU A 132 7.05 -2.83 2.18
N ASN A 133 6.70 -1.61 1.73
CA ASN A 133 6.57 -0.44 2.59
C ASN A 133 5.46 -0.60 3.63
N ALA A 134 4.29 -1.10 3.23
CA ALA A 134 3.18 -1.30 4.15
C ALA A 134 3.55 -2.27 5.28
N ARG A 135 4.24 -3.37 4.96
CA ARG A 135 4.72 -4.32 5.96
C ARG A 135 5.75 -3.69 6.89
N GLU A 136 6.74 -3.00 6.31
CA GLU A 136 7.85 -2.43 7.07
C GLU A 136 7.37 -1.30 8.01
N ILE A 137 6.49 -0.44 7.54
CA ILE A 137 5.90 0.64 8.35
C ILE A 137 5.13 0.05 9.54
N LEU A 138 4.26 -0.92 9.31
CA LEU A 138 3.42 -1.50 10.37
C LEU A 138 4.23 -2.31 11.38
N LYS A 139 5.32 -2.94 10.95
CA LYS A 139 6.26 -3.64 11.83
C LYS A 139 7.08 -2.68 12.71
N ASN A 140 7.30 -1.45 12.24
CA ASN A 140 8.16 -0.46 12.89
C ASN A 140 7.38 0.78 13.36
N LEU A 141 6.11 0.60 13.76
CA LEU A 141 5.35 1.68 14.38
C LEU A 141 6.08 2.21 15.62
N GLY A 142 5.98 3.52 15.85
CA GLY A 142 6.73 4.24 16.88
C GLY A 142 8.10 4.76 16.42
N GLN A 143 8.59 4.38 15.25
CA GLN A 143 9.86 4.90 14.71
C GLN A 143 9.65 6.17 13.86
N ASN A 144 9.06 6.06 12.69
CA ASN A 144 8.79 7.17 11.77
C ASN A 144 7.30 7.53 11.71
N ILE A 145 6.45 6.56 11.90
CA ILE A 145 5.00 6.63 11.96
C ILE A 145 4.59 5.96 13.26
N ASP A 146 3.73 6.60 14.03
CA ASP A 146 3.25 6.07 15.31
C ASP A 146 1.96 5.29 15.13
N ILE A 147 1.06 5.78 14.28
CA ILE A 147 -0.23 5.15 13.99
C ILE A 147 -0.58 5.22 12.50
N VAL A 148 -1.34 4.24 12.06
CA VAL A 148 -1.96 4.20 10.72
C VAL A 148 -3.44 3.86 10.90
N ALA A 149 -4.34 4.67 10.33
CA ALA A 149 -5.74 4.35 10.26
C ALA A 149 -6.01 3.46 9.03
N GLY A 150 -6.54 2.27 9.23
CA GLY A 150 -6.80 1.34 8.14
C GLY A 150 -7.71 0.20 8.56
N ILE A 151 -8.09 -0.64 7.60
CA ILE A 151 -8.82 -1.87 7.87
C ILE A 151 -7.86 -2.93 8.42
N PHE A 152 -8.34 -3.72 9.35
CA PHE A 152 -7.61 -4.86 9.88
C PHE A 152 -8.55 -5.94 10.43
N ASP A 153 -8.03 -7.14 10.52
CA ASP A 153 -8.53 -8.24 11.33
C ASP A 153 -7.36 -8.92 12.07
N GLU A 154 -7.66 -9.92 12.89
CA GLU A 154 -6.65 -10.61 13.67
C GLU A 154 -5.56 -11.25 12.79
N THR A 155 -5.94 -11.84 11.65
CA THR A 155 -5.02 -12.45 10.68
C THR A 155 -4.05 -11.40 10.12
N MET A 156 -4.58 -10.25 9.73
CA MET A 156 -3.79 -9.14 9.22
C MET A 156 -2.82 -8.58 10.27
N LEU A 157 -3.26 -8.42 11.52
CA LEU A 157 -2.42 -7.91 12.61
C LEU A 157 -1.27 -8.88 12.93
N GLN A 158 -1.56 -10.19 13.00
CA GLN A 158 -0.54 -11.22 13.21
C GLN A 158 0.50 -11.22 12.08
N TYR A 159 0.06 -11.19 10.83
CA TYR A 159 0.95 -11.13 9.68
C TYR A 159 1.84 -9.88 9.67
N ARG A 160 1.30 -8.75 10.09
CA ARG A 160 1.97 -7.43 10.13
C ARG A 160 2.77 -7.21 11.40
N GLN A 161 2.63 -8.07 12.41
CA GLN A 161 3.30 -7.97 13.72
C GLN A 161 3.03 -6.63 14.42
N CYS A 162 1.79 -6.16 14.39
CA CYS A 162 1.36 -4.92 15.04
C CYS A 162 0.07 -5.16 15.83
N GLU A 163 -0.27 -4.20 16.69
CA GLU A 163 -1.53 -4.17 17.43
C GLU A 163 -2.52 -3.24 16.74
N GLY A 164 -3.82 -3.48 16.94
CA GLY A 164 -4.89 -2.68 16.40
C GLY A 164 -5.93 -2.33 17.45
N GLN A 165 -6.42 -1.08 17.40
CA GLN A 165 -7.55 -0.62 18.18
C GLN A 165 -8.72 -0.39 17.25
N GLU A 166 -9.83 -1.11 17.47
CA GLU A 166 -11.06 -0.89 16.72
C GLU A 166 -11.67 0.48 17.06
N LEU A 167 -11.96 1.28 16.04
CA LEU A 167 -12.70 2.53 16.15
C LEU A 167 -14.17 2.33 15.74
N PHE A 168 -14.39 1.63 14.63
CA PHE A 168 -15.71 1.28 14.11
C PHE A 168 -15.59 0.17 13.06
N LYS A 169 -16.72 -0.44 12.74
CA LYS A 169 -16.80 -1.48 11.69
C LYS A 169 -17.14 -0.85 10.35
N VAL A 170 -16.55 -1.36 9.28
CA VAL A 170 -16.77 -0.90 7.91
C VAL A 170 -17.33 -2.04 7.07
N PRO A 171 -18.47 -1.85 6.38
CA PRO A 171 -19.02 -2.88 5.52
C PRO A 171 -18.14 -3.12 4.30
N ILE A 172 -18.10 -4.37 3.85
CA ILE A 172 -17.54 -4.71 2.54
C ILE A 172 -18.47 -4.18 1.45
N CYS A 173 -17.90 -3.49 0.48
CA CYS A 173 -18.57 -2.86 -0.64
C CYS A 173 -18.00 -3.39 -1.96
N CYS A 174 -18.65 -3.04 -3.08
CA CYS A 174 -18.11 -3.20 -4.42
C CYS A 174 -17.79 -1.84 -5.04
N ALA A 175 -16.60 -1.73 -5.64
CA ALA A 175 -16.28 -0.64 -6.55
C ALA A 175 -16.49 -1.10 -8.00
N CYS A 176 -16.97 -0.19 -8.85
CA CYS A 176 -17.08 -0.36 -10.28
C CYS A 176 -16.79 0.94 -11.01
N SER A 177 -16.44 0.88 -12.30
CA SER A 177 -16.33 2.07 -13.15
C SER A 177 -17.63 2.87 -13.11
N VAL A 178 -17.54 4.20 -13.15
CA VAL A 178 -18.74 5.08 -13.27
C VAL A 178 -19.55 4.81 -14.55
N HIS A 179 -18.94 4.13 -15.53
CA HIS A 179 -19.56 3.71 -16.79
C HIS A 179 -20.18 2.31 -16.72
N HIS A 180 -19.92 1.57 -15.64
CA HIS A 180 -20.46 0.23 -15.48
C HIS A 180 -21.98 0.24 -15.30
N ARG A 181 -22.67 -0.80 -15.77
CA ARG A 181 -24.16 -0.92 -15.64
C ARG A 181 -24.67 -0.79 -14.22
N LEU A 182 -23.91 -1.23 -13.24
CA LEU A 182 -24.28 -1.18 -11.84
C LEU A 182 -24.08 0.22 -11.21
N ALA A 183 -23.29 1.09 -11.84
CA ALA A 183 -23.00 2.41 -11.28
C ALA A 183 -24.25 3.31 -11.13
N ALA A 184 -25.32 3.04 -11.89
CA ALA A 184 -26.58 3.78 -11.76
C ALA A 184 -27.36 3.44 -10.48
N LYS A 185 -27.02 2.33 -9.79
CA LYS A 185 -27.71 1.88 -8.57
C LYS A 185 -27.23 2.63 -7.33
N GLY A 186 -28.06 2.75 -6.32
CA GLY A 186 -27.71 3.32 -5.01
C GLY A 186 -27.05 2.30 -4.08
N SER A 187 -27.48 1.04 -4.17
CA SER A 187 -26.95 -0.13 -3.50
C SER A 187 -27.15 -1.34 -4.38
N LEU A 188 -26.45 -2.42 -4.09
CA LEU A 188 -26.48 -3.67 -4.83
C LEU A 188 -27.06 -4.77 -3.92
N LYS A 189 -27.80 -5.68 -4.54
CA LYS A 189 -28.06 -7.01 -3.99
C LYS A 189 -27.06 -7.98 -4.58
N ILE A 190 -26.90 -9.14 -3.94
CA ILE A 190 -25.95 -10.14 -4.41
C ILE A 190 -26.28 -10.65 -5.82
N GLU A 191 -27.58 -10.75 -6.17
CA GLU A 191 -28.01 -11.18 -7.50
C GLU A 191 -27.65 -10.18 -8.60
N ASP A 192 -27.38 -8.91 -8.25
CA ASP A 192 -26.93 -7.90 -9.21
C ASP A 192 -25.53 -8.20 -9.74
N LEU A 193 -24.75 -8.98 -8.98
CA LEU A 193 -23.38 -9.36 -9.32
C LEU A 193 -23.30 -10.65 -10.18
N TYR A 194 -24.44 -11.33 -10.41
CA TYR A 194 -24.46 -12.54 -11.24
C TYR A 194 -24.01 -12.22 -12.67
N GLY A 195 -23.10 -13.03 -13.17
CA GLY A 195 -22.45 -12.86 -14.46
C GLY A 195 -21.24 -11.91 -14.45
N GLU A 196 -20.95 -11.28 -13.30
CA GLU A 196 -19.83 -10.36 -13.15
C GLU A 196 -18.55 -11.05 -12.67
N LYS A 197 -17.42 -10.37 -12.87
CA LYS A 197 -16.13 -10.74 -12.27
C LYS A 197 -15.86 -9.86 -11.08
N LEU A 198 -15.62 -10.47 -9.92
CA LEU A 198 -15.27 -9.76 -8.69
C LEU A 198 -13.80 -9.97 -8.35
N LEU A 199 -13.05 -8.89 -8.35
CA LEU A 199 -11.65 -8.87 -7.93
C LEU A 199 -11.62 -8.94 -6.40
N LEU A 200 -11.03 -10.01 -5.87
CA LEU A 200 -10.80 -10.23 -4.45
C LEU A 200 -9.32 -10.36 -4.14
N MET A 201 -8.94 -9.93 -2.96
CA MET A 201 -7.62 -10.23 -2.42
C MET A 201 -7.42 -11.74 -2.34
N ARG A 202 -6.22 -12.23 -2.68
CA ARG A 202 -5.88 -13.65 -2.60
C ARG A 202 -6.15 -14.24 -1.20
N PRO A 203 -6.43 -15.55 -1.11
CA PRO A 203 -6.70 -16.21 0.17
C PRO A 203 -5.57 -16.04 1.21
N GLY A 204 -5.96 -16.07 2.49
CA GLY A 204 -5.04 -16.00 3.63
C GLY A 204 -4.59 -14.59 4.01
N TRP A 205 -5.14 -13.55 3.37
CA TRP A 205 -4.83 -12.17 3.71
C TRP A 205 -5.75 -11.59 4.80
N SER A 206 -7.04 -11.92 4.73
CA SER A 206 -8.07 -11.48 5.66
C SER A 206 -9.10 -12.58 5.85
N HIS A 207 -9.37 -12.92 7.11
CA HIS A 207 -10.38 -13.92 7.45
C HIS A 207 -11.77 -13.59 6.87
N TYR A 208 -12.18 -12.32 6.89
CA TYR A 208 -13.47 -11.91 6.38
C TYR A 208 -13.56 -11.98 4.85
N VAL A 209 -12.46 -11.69 4.15
CA VAL A 209 -12.40 -11.83 2.70
C VAL A 209 -12.42 -13.30 2.30
N ASP A 210 -11.78 -14.17 3.09
CA ASP A 210 -11.80 -15.61 2.87
C ASP A 210 -13.21 -16.18 3.10
N MET A 211 -13.91 -15.76 4.15
CA MET A 211 -15.33 -16.12 4.38
C MET A 211 -16.23 -15.66 3.23
N LEU A 212 -16.05 -14.42 2.73
CA LEU A 212 -16.81 -13.95 1.57
C LEU A 212 -16.54 -14.82 0.34
N ARG A 213 -15.27 -15.19 0.12
CA ARG A 213 -14.89 -16.06 -0.99
C ARG A 213 -15.58 -17.42 -0.91
N GLU A 214 -15.53 -18.07 0.26
CA GLU A 214 -16.18 -19.36 0.51
C GLU A 214 -17.67 -19.28 0.22
N ASP A 215 -18.35 -18.24 0.72
CA ASP A 215 -19.77 -18.02 0.47
C ASP A 215 -20.09 -17.83 -1.02
N LEU A 216 -19.29 -17.03 -1.72
CA LEU A 216 -19.45 -16.82 -3.17
C LEU A 216 -19.25 -18.12 -3.97
N GLU A 217 -18.25 -18.91 -3.65
CA GLU A 217 -17.95 -20.18 -4.32
C GLU A 217 -19.03 -21.24 -4.06
N GLU A 218 -19.58 -21.29 -2.85
CA GLU A 218 -20.58 -22.30 -2.46
C GLU A 218 -22.01 -21.91 -2.89
N ASN A 219 -22.39 -20.65 -2.71
CA ASN A 219 -23.79 -20.23 -2.83
C ASN A 219 -24.07 -19.35 -4.06
N HIS A 220 -23.03 -18.74 -4.67
CA HIS A 220 -23.18 -17.78 -5.77
C HIS A 220 -22.22 -18.08 -6.95
N PRO A 221 -22.25 -19.28 -7.55
CA PRO A 221 -21.32 -19.72 -8.59
C PRO A 221 -21.38 -18.89 -9.88
N ASP A 222 -22.42 -18.09 -10.05
CA ASP A 222 -22.57 -17.18 -11.19
C ASP A 222 -21.69 -15.91 -11.05
N ILE A 223 -21.01 -15.70 -9.90
CA ILE A 223 -20.05 -14.64 -9.69
C ILE A 223 -18.64 -15.23 -9.88
N THR A 224 -17.89 -14.70 -10.84
CA THR A 224 -16.52 -15.17 -11.08
C THR A 224 -15.52 -14.43 -10.18
N VAL A 225 -14.93 -15.12 -9.21
CA VAL A 225 -13.89 -14.55 -8.36
C VAL A 225 -12.55 -14.52 -9.09
N VAL A 226 -11.85 -13.38 -9.06
CA VAL A 226 -10.53 -13.18 -9.68
C VAL A 226 -9.57 -12.62 -8.64
N ASP A 227 -8.46 -13.31 -8.43
CA ASP A 227 -7.47 -12.94 -7.41
C ASP A 227 -6.57 -11.79 -7.83
N PHE A 228 -6.19 -10.98 -6.84
CA PHE A 228 -5.07 -10.06 -6.94
C PHE A 228 -4.25 -10.03 -5.64
N ASP A 229 -3.00 -9.56 -5.73
CA ASP A 229 -2.02 -9.71 -4.64
C ASP A 229 -2.03 -8.61 -3.61
N PHE A 230 -2.34 -7.36 -4.01
CA PHE A 230 -2.22 -6.21 -3.13
C PHE A 230 -3.04 -5.01 -3.61
N TYR A 231 -3.67 -4.29 -2.69
CA TYR A 231 -4.35 -3.03 -2.98
C TYR A 231 -3.33 -1.92 -3.23
N ASN A 232 -3.28 -1.45 -4.47
CA ASN A 232 -2.50 -0.30 -4.91
C ASN A 232 -3.31 0.48 -5.96
N VAL A 233 -2.76 1.55 -6.49
CA VAL A 233 -3.44 2.37 -7.52
C VAL A 233 -3.71 1.55 -8.79
N ASP A 234 -2.86 0.58 -9.13
CA ASP A 234 -3.00 -0.22 -10.35
C ASP A 234 -4.25 -1.08 -10.35
N ILE A 235 -4.64 -1.67 -9.19
CA ILE A 235 -5.87 -2.47 -9.12
C ILE A 235 -7.13 -1.61 -9.31
N PHE A 236 -7.10 -0.36 -8.83
CA PHE A 236 -8.19 0.60 -9.06
C PHE A 236 -8.25 1.03 -10.53
N ASN A 237 -7.11 1.32 -11.15
CA ASN A 237 -7.02 1.60 -12.59
C ASN A 237 -7.50 0.40 -13.43
N ARG A 238 -7.17 -0.83 -13.02
CA ARG A 238 -7.66 -2.04 -13.67
C ARG A 238 -9.19 -2.12 -13.60
N CYS A 239 -9.77 -1.91 -12.44
CA CYS A 239 -11.22 -1.93 -12.25
C CYS A 239 -11.91 -0.83 -13.07
N GLU A 240 -11.31 0.36 -13.17
CA GLU A 240 -11.86 1.46 -13.98
C GLU A 240 -11.83 1.15 -15.48
N ASN A 241 -10.73 0.55 -15.96
CA ASN A 241 -10.52 0.26 -17.40
C ASN A 241 -11.11 -1.10 -17.84
N SER A 242 -11.95 -1.74 -17.04
CA SER A 242 -12.60 -3.01 -17.34
C SER A 242 -14.04 -3.03 -16.83
N ASP A 243 -14.78 -4.09 -17.14
CA ASP A 243 -16.09 -4.37 -16.56
C ASP A 243 -15.99 -5.18 -15.25
N ASP A 244 -14.77 -5.36 -14.69
CA ASP A 244 -14.56 -6.08 -13.45
C ASP A 244 -15.06 -5.23 -12.26
N LEU A 245 -15.64 -5.88 -11.27
CA LEU A 245 -15.93 -5.29 -9.97
C LEU A 245 -14.73 -5.47 -9.04
N LEU A 246 -14.54 -4.57 -8.09
CA LEU A 246 -13.48 -4.68 -7.09
C LEU A 246 -14.09 -4.67 -5.69
N MET A 247 -13.74 -5.65 -4.85
CA MET A 247 -14.05 -5.56 -3.43
C MET A 247 -13.42 -4.30 -2.84
N ALA A 248 -14.20 -3.51 -2.14
CA ALA A 248 -13.77 -2.21 -1.61
C ALA A 248 -14.43 -1.94 -0.24
N ILE A 249 -14.13 -0.80 0.33
CA ILE A 249 -14.77 -0.27 1.54
C ILE A 249 -15.23 1.17 1.30
N ASP A 250 -16.21 1.60 2.08
CA ASP A 250 -16.80 2.94 1.95
C ASP A 250 -15.77 4.08 2.09
N ASN A 251 -14.74 3.87 2.88
CA ASN A 251 -13.66 4.83 3.11
C ASN A 251 -12.78 5.10 1.88
N TRP A 252 -12.89 4.28 0.84
CA TRP A 252 -12.11 4.45 -0.40
C TRP A 252 -12.83 5.21 -1.50
N LYS A 253 -13.93 5.89 -1.20
CA LYS A 253 -14.70 6.68 -2.18
C LYS A 253 -13.89 7.73 -2.93
N SER A 254 -12.84 8.25 -2.29
CA SER A 254 -11.98 9.29 -2.87
C SER A 254 -10.68 8.77 -3.48
N VAL A 255 -10.48 7.45 -3.53
CA VAL A 255 -9.21 6.86 -4.01
C VAL A 255 -9.08 7.00 -5.52
N HIS A 256 -10.17 6.85 -6.24
CA HIS A 256 -10.18 6.95 -7.70
C HIS A 256 -11.42 7.73 -8.20
N PRO A 257 -11.24 8.79 -9.01
CA PRO A 257 -12.35 9.70 -9.39
C PRO A 257 -13.39 9.06 -10.32
N LEU A 258 -13.02 8.02 -11.06
CA LEU A 258 -13.89 7.35 -12.03
C LEU A 258 -14.42 6.00 -11.48
N LEU A 259 -14.25 5.72 -10.19
CA LEU A 259 -14.87 4.56 -9.54
C LEU A 259 -15.99 5.00 -8.61
N LYS A 260 -17.04 4.22 -8.62
CA LYS A 260 -18.16 4.33 -7.69
C LYS A 260 -18.14 3.16 -6.72
N ILE A 261 -18.16 3.46 -5.43
CA ILE A 261 -18.27 2.44 -4.38
C ILE A 261 -19.73 2.31 -3.98
N LEU A 262 -20.23 1.09 -4.06
CA LEU A 262 -21.61 0.71 -3.80
C LEU A 262 -21.66 -0.30 -2.66
N ARG A 263 -22.57 -0.08 -1.73
CA ARG A 263 -22.86 -1.08 -0.70
C ARG A 263 -23.55 -2.27 -1.35
N VAL A 264 -23.16 -3.45 -0.90
CA VAL A 264 -23.77 -4.72 -1.31
C VAL A 264 -24.47 -5.29 -0.09
N ASP A 265 -25.70 -5.76 -0.29
CA ASP A 265 -26.45 -6.51 0.71
C ASP A 265 -26.00 -7.97 0.62
N TRP A 266 -24.92 -8.27 1.35
CA TRP A 266 -24.37 -9.63 1.45
C TRP A 266 -25.27 -10.46 2.37
N ASP A 267 -25.54 -11.68 1.99
CA ASP A 267 -26.32 -12.63 2.81
C ASP A 267 -25.63 -12.97 4.12
N CYS A 268 -24.29 -12.87 4.16
CA CYS A 268 -23.47 -12.99 5.36
C CYS A 268 -23.02 -11.61 5.88
N LEU A 269 -23.15 -11.38 7.20
CA LEU A 269 -22.68 -10.17 7.86
C LEU A 269 -21.13 -10.17 7.92
N LEU A 270 -20.50 -9.55 6.94
CA LEU A 270 -19.05 -9.38 6.90
C LEU A 270 -18.67 -8.02 7.47
N TYR A 271 -18.09 -8.02 8.65
CA TYR A 271 -17.55 -6.83 9.31
C TYR A 271 -16.05 -6.96 9.49
N THR A 272 -15.33 -5.88 9.28
CA THR A 272 -13.92 -5.80 9.58
C THR A 272 -13.70 -5.64 11.08
N SER A 273 -13.76 -6.71 11.84
CA SER A 273 -13.43 -6.88 13.26
C SER A 273 -14.62 -7.17 14.21
N PRO A 274 -14.57 -8.23 15.02
CA PRO A 274 -15.53 -8.48 16.09
C PRO A 274 -15.29 -7.55 17.29
N SER A 275 -16.33 -6.92 17.79
CA SER A 275 -16.28 -6.17 19.05
C SER A 275 -16.10 -7.11 20.23
N PRO A 276 -15.27 -6.77 21.23
CA PRO A 276 -15.18 -7.52 22.49
C PRO A 276 -16.49 -7.57 23.27
N ARG A 277 -17.48 -6.72 22.93
CA ARG A 277 -18.79 -6.66 23.60
C ARG A 277 -19.74 -7.77 23.18
N ASP A 278 -19.52 -8.41 22.04
CA ASP A 278 -20.38 -9.51 21.56
C ASP A 278 -20.04 -10.88 22.16
N ARG A 279 -19.06 -10.96 23.08
CA ARG A 279 -18.70 -12.19 23.80
C ARG A 279 -19.41 -12.37 25.14
N SER A 280 -20.41 -11.55 25.45
CA SER A 280 -21.21 -11.70 26.67
C SER A 280 -22.65 -12.06 26.32
N VAL A 281 -22.89 -13.32 25.98
CA VAL A 281 -24.12 -14.07 26.30
C VAL A 281 -23.73 -15.50 26.61
#